data_68f005c71df870627edbf6612a189e83
#
_entry.id   68f005c71df870627edbf6612a189e83
#
_cell.length_a   1.000
_cell.length_b   1.000
_cell.length_c   1.000
_cell.angle_alpha   90.00
_cell.angle_beta   90.00
_cell.angle_gamma   90.00
#
_symmetry.space_group_name_H-M   'P 1'
#
loop_
_entity.id
_entity.type
_entity.pdbx_description
1 polymer ?
#
loop_
_entity_poly.entity_id
_entity_poly.type
_entity_poly.pdbx_seq_one_letter_code
_entity_poly.pdbx_strand_id
1 'polypeptide(L)'
;MRFMVIVKANENTEAGAQPTEAELNAMAAFNEELVKAGVLLAGEGLHPSSKGARVYFSGDKRTVVDGPFAETKELIAGFWLLELKSLEEAVEWVKRVPNPTGDESQIEIRQVFTEDDFVNASQELKDRERELRAEQEARAAQG
;
A
#
# COMPACT_ATOMS: atom_id res chain seq x y z
N MET A 1 -1.71 3.28 -15.35
CA MET A 1 -0.57 2.82 -14.52
C MET A 1 -1.02 2.75 -13.07
N ARG A 2 -0.58 1.73 -12.37
CA ARG A 2 -0.90 1.57 -10.96
C ARG A 2 0.25 2.07 -10.10
N PHE A 3 -0.09 2.73 -9.01
CA PHE A 3 0.89 3.23 -8.04
C PHE A 3 0.52 2.77 -6.65
N MET A 4 1.51 2.27 -5.92
CA MET A 4 1.34 2.03 -4.50
C MET A 4 1.79 3.27 -3.75
N VAL A 5 0.91 3.81 -2.93
CA VAL A 5 1.14 4.98 -2.09
C VAL A 5 1.30 4.46 -0.67
N ILE A 6 2.50 4.59 -0.13
CA ILE A 6 2.92 3.92 1.09
C ILE A 6 3.03 4.91 2.23
N VAL A 7 2.18 4.74 3.24
CA VAL A 7 2.21 5.57 4.46
C VAL A 7 3.22 4.97 5.42
N LYS A 8 4.23 5.72 5.78
CA LYS A 8 5.27 5.26 6.70
C LYS A 8 4.75 5.26 8.13
N ALA A 9 5.20 4.27 8.91
CA ALA A 9 4.91 4.21 10.32
C ALA A 9 5.71 5.25 11.09
N ASN A 10 5.23 5.59 12.29
CA ASN A 10 5.94 6.41 13.25
C ASN A 10 5.81 5.75 14.63
N GLU A 11 6.42 6.37 15.64
CA GLU A 11 6.38 5.80 16.99
C GLU A 11 4.97 5.64 17.52
N ASN A 12 4.07 6.57 17.19
CA ASN A 12 2.68 6.52 17.64
C ASN A 12 1.91 5.37 16.99
N THR A 13 2.06 5.19 15.67
CA THR A 13 1.38 4.08 14.97
C THR A 13 1.92 2.72 15.42
N GLU A 14 3.22 2.62 15.68
CA GLU A 14 3.82 1.39 16.18
C GLU A 14 3.44 1.10 17.64
N ALA A 15 3.18 2.12 18.43
CA ALA A 15 2.67 1.96 19.80
C ALA A 15 1.18 1.58 19.83
N GLY A 16 0.52 1.53 18.70
CA GLY A 16 -0.91 1.18 18.60
C GLY A 16 -1.85 2.32 18.94
N ALA A 17 -1.36 3.57 18.88
CA ALA A 17 -2.21 4.72 19.12
C ALA A 17 -3.34 4.78 18.11
N GLN A 18 -4.56 4.97 18.61
CA GLN A 18 -5.73 5.07 17.75
C GLN A 18 -5.88 6.48 17.20
N PRO A 19 -6.25 6.63 15.93
CA PRO A 19 -6.54 7.95 15.39
C PRO A 19 -7.80 8.54 16.06
N THR A 20 -7.84 9.85 16.15
CA THR A 20 -9.02 10.55 16.67
C THR A 20 -10.16 10.47 15.64
N GLU A 21 -11.39 10.74 16.10
CA GLU A 21 -12.54 10.81 15.18
C GLU A 21 -12.33 11.85 14.08
N ALA A 22 -11.74 13.01 14.43
CA ALA A 22 -11.43 14.07 13.45
C ALA A 22 -10.44 13.58 12.39
N GLU A 23 -9.40 12.84 12.80
CA GLU A 23 -8.43 12.26 11.87
C GLU A 23 -9.08 11.21 10.96
N LEU A 24 -9.93 10.35 11.52
CA LEU A 24 -10.67 9.36 10.76
C LEU A 24 -11.62 10.01 9.74
N ASN A 25 -12.32 11.08 10.14
CA ASN A 25 -13.21 11.82 9.25
C ASN A 25 -12.44 12.48 8.11
N ALA A 26 -11.30 13.09 8.40
CA ALA A 26 -10.47 13.72 7.37
C ALA A 26 -9.98 12.68 6.34
N MET A 27 -9.55 11.51 6.82
CA MET A 27 -9.10 10.43 5.95
C MET A 27 -10.25 9.86 5.13
N ALA A 28 -11.43 9.71 5.73
CA ALA A 28 -12.63 9.24 5.02
C ALA A 28 -13.01 10.20 3.90
N ALA A 29 -12.92 11.50 4.15
CA ALA A 29 -13.21 12.53 3.13
C ALA A 29 -12.22 12.44 1.97
N PHE A 30 -10.95 12.25 2.25
CA PHE A 30 -9.92 12.06 1.23
C PHE A 30 -10.18 10.80 0.39
N ASN A 31 -10.49 9.68 1.06
CA ASN A 31 -10.82 8.43 0.38
C ASN A 31 -12.05 8.57 -0.52
N GLU A 32 -13.04 9.33 -0.06
CA GLU A 32 -14.24 9.62 -0.87
C GLU A 32 -13.88 10.35 -2.16
N GLU A 33 -12.96 11.31 -2.11
CA GLU A 33 -12.48 12.00 -3.30
C GLU A 33 -11.80 11.04 -4.28
N LEU A 34 -10.99 10.12 -3.79
CA LEU A 34 -10.35 9.09 -4.61
C LEU A 34 -11.38 8.17 -5.28
N VAL A 35 -12.40 7.77 -4.54
CA VAL A 35 -13.48 6.93 -5.06
C VAL A 35 -14.26 7.68 -6.14
N LYS A 36 -14.64 8.92 -5.89
CA LYS A 36 -15.40 9.74 -6.84
C LYS A 36 -14.62 10.01 -8.12
N ALA A 37 -13.28 10.15 -8.00
CA ALA A 37 -12.42 10.31 -9.17
C ALA A 37 -12.21 9.00 -9.93
N GLY A 38 -12.63 7.87 -9.38
CA GLY A 38 -12.50 6.56 -10.01
C GLY A 38 -11.07 6.01 -10.01
N VAL A 39 -10.21 6.50 -9.14
CA VAL A 39 -8.78 6.13 -9.13
C VAL A 39 -8.40 5.14 -8.02
N LEU A 40 -9.27 4.91 -7.05
CA LEU A 40 -8.97 4.04 -5.92
C LEU A 40 -9.19 2.57 -6.27
N LEU A 41 -8.14 1.77 -6.23
CA LEU A 41 -8.20 0.32 -6.40
C LEU A 41 -8.24 -0.41 -5.05
N ALA A 42 -7.45 0.04 -4.09
CA ALA A 42 -7.42 -0.50 -2.74
C ALA A 42 -6.83 0.53 -1.78
N GLY A 43 -7.21 0.45 -0.51
CA GLY A 43 -6.64 1.29 0.53
C GLY A 43 -6.87 0.63 1.87
N GLU A 44 -5.79 0.40 2.63
CA GLU A 44 -5.83 -0.32 3.89
C GLU A 44 -4.85 0.25 4.91
N GLY A 45 -5.30 0.30 6.16
CA GLY A 45 -4.40 0.54 7.28
C GLY A 45 -3.84 -0.78 7.81
N LEU A 46 -2.67 -0.73 8.38
CA LEU A 46 -2.01 -1.91 8.95
C LEU A 46 -1.92 -1.78 10.47
N HIS A 47 -2.06 -2.90 11.14
CA HIS A 47 -1.74 -2.99 12.56
C HIS A 47 -0.25 -2.75 12.80
N PRO A 48 0.14 -2.34 14.03
CA PRO A 48 1.55 -2.24 14.40
C PRO A 48 2.31 -3.55 14.16
N SER A 49 3.62 -3.45 13.96
CA SER A 49 4.48 -4.62 13.72
C SER A 49 4.44 -5.62 14.88
N SER A 50 4.02 -5.20 16.10
CA SER A 50 3.82 -6.11 17.22
C SER A 50 2.81 -7.24 16.94
N LYS A 51 1.94 -7.05 15.96
CA LYS A 51 0.96 -8.06 15.52
C LYS A 51 1.40 -8.80 14.26
N GLY A 52 2.62 -8.57 13.81
CA GLY A 52 3.16 -9.16 12.60
C GLY A 52 4.32 -10.11 12.87
N ALA A 53 4.85 -10.63 11.78
CA ALA A 53 6.02 -11.52 11.81
C ALA A 53 6.83 -11.32 10.55
N ARG A 54 8.11 -11.68 10.64
CA ARG A 54 9.01 -11.77 9.48
C ARG A 54 9.45 -13.19 9.31
N VAL A 55 9.57 -13.63 8.07
CA VAL A 55 10.14 -14.94 7.73
C VAL A 55 11.46 -14.69 7.02
N TYR A 56 12.54 -15.17 7.60
CA TYR A 56 13.88 -15.04 7.01
C TYR A 56 14.21 -16.29 6.22
N PHE A 57 14.83 -16.08 5.07
CA PHE A 57 15.23 -17.13 4.14
C PHE A 57 16.75 -17.21 4.12
N SER A 58 17.30 -18.39 4.38
CA SER A 58 18.73 -18.64 4.27
C SER A 58 18.92 -20.05 3.70
N GLY A 59 19.18 -20.15 2.40
CA GLY A 59 19.15 -21.42 1.69
C GLY A 59 17.76 -22.06 1.83
N ASP A 60 17.72 -23.28 2.34
CA ASP A 60 16.46 -23.99 2.60
C ASP A 60 15.84 -23.67 3.96
N LYS A 61 16.56 -22.89 4.78
CA LYS A 61 16.05 -22.55 6.11
C LYS A 61 15.03 -21.42 6.05
N ARG A 62 14.05 -21.52 6.94
CA ARG A 62 13.01 -20.50 7.13
C ARG A 62 12.95 -20.21 8.63
N THR A 63 13.20 -18.96 9.02
CA THR A 63 13.17 -18.57 10.42
C THR A 63 12.09 -17.51 10.60
N VAL A 64 11.18 -17.74 11.54
CA VAL A 64 10.10 -16.79 11.85
C VAL A 64 10.51 -15.94 13.04
N VAL A 65 10.39 -14.63 12.88
CA VAL A 65 10.67 -13.67 13.96
C VAL A 65 9.41 -12.82 14.16
N ASP A 66 8.86 -12.88 15.36
CA ASP A 66 7.69 -12.08 15.72
C ASP A 66 8.09 -10.62 15.91
N GLY A 67 7.14 -9.70 15.59
CA GLY A 67 7.31 -8.30 15.93
C GLY A 67 7.23 -8.05 17.43
N PRO A 68 7.44 -6.80 17.89
CA PRO A 68 7.67 -5.61 17.08
C PRO A 68 9.09 -5.55 16.49
N PHE A 69 9.24 -4.75 15.42
CA PHE A 69 10.53 -4.54 14.75
C PHE A 69 11.05 -3.14 15.07
N ALA A 70 12.37 -3.03 15.25
CA ALA A 70 12.99 -1.82 15.80
C ALA A 70 13.06 -0.63 14.83
N GLU A 71 13.16 -0.90 13.54
CA GLU A 71 13.40 0.12 12.51
C GLU A 71 12.10 0.80 12.07
N THR A 72 11.51 1.61 12.94
CA THR A 72 10.19 2.25 12.72
C THR A 72 10.12 2.99 11.38
N LYS A 73 11.19 3.68 10.98
CA LYS A 73 11.23 4.44 9.73
C LYS A 73 11.17 3.56 8.48
N GLU A 74 11.45 2.27 8.61
CA GLU A 74 11.37 1.30 7.51
C GLU A 74 10.01 0.61 7.45
N LEU A 75 9.19 0.78 8.47
CA LEU A 75 7.89 0.14 8.57
C LEU A 75 6.81 0.98 7.89
N ILE A 76 5.74 0.34 7.50
CA ILE A 76 4.59 1.02 6.89
C ILE A 76 3.36 0.88 7.78
N ALA A 77 2.53 1.93 7.78
CA ALA A 77 1.30 1.97 8.56
C ALA A 77 0.06 1.76 7.69
N GLY A 78 0.20 1.82 6.39
CA GLY A 78 -0.90 1.63 5.46
C GLY A 78 -0.49 1.93 4.04
N PHE A 79 -1.44 1.76 3.12
CA PHE A 79 -1.19 2.03 1.71
C PHE A 79 -2.49 2.29 0.96
N TRP A 80 -2.34 2.95 -0.18
CA TRP A 80 -3.36 2.97 -1.23
C TRP A 80 -2.78 2.36 -2.49
N LEU A 81 -3.62 1.75 -3.29
CA LEU A 81 -3.29 1.35 -4.65
C LEU A 81 -4.17 2.19 -5.58
N LEU A 82 -3.55 2.99 -6.42
CA LEU A 82 -4.24 3.94 -7.29
C LEU A 82 -3.97 3.65 -8.77
N GLU A 83 -5.00 3.82 -9.60
CA GLU A 83 -4.87 3.78 -11.05
C GLU A 83 -4.81 5.21 -11.56
N LEU A 84 -3.65 5.62 -12.08
CA LEU A 84 -3.36 6.99 -12.50
C LEU A 84 -2.58 7.00 -13.81
N LYS A 85 -2.47 8.16 -14.42
CA LYS A 85 -1.83 8.31 -15.73
C LYS A 85 -0.31 8.53 -15.65
N SER A 86 0.17 9.06 -14.53
CA SER A 86 1.58 9.43 -14.37
C SER A 86 1.98 9.53 -12.91
N LEU A 87 3.27 9.51 -12.67
CA LEU A 87 3.83 9.76 -11.33
C LEU A 87 3.47 11.17 -10.85
N GLU A 88 3.48 12.13 -11.75
CA GLU A 88 3.15 13.53 -11.43
C GLU A 88 1.72 13.63 -10.91
N GLU A 89 0.77 12.92 -11.51
CA GLU A 89 -0.61 12.87 -11.05
C GLU A 89 -0.69 12.23 -9.66
N ALA A 90 0.08 11.17 -9.42
CA ALA A 90 0.14 10.52 -8.10
C ALA A 90 0.67 11.49 -7.04
N VAL A 91 1.71 12.25 -7.34
CA VAL A 91 2.26 13.26 -6.45
C VAL A 91 1.21 14.31 -6.09
N GLU A 92 0.46 14.79 -7.08
CA GLU A 92 -0.58 15.80 -6.83
C GLU A 92 -1.69 15.26 -5.91
N TRP A 93 -2.08 13.99 -6.08
CA TRP A 93 -3.03 13.36 -5.17
C TRP A 93 -2.47 13.25 -3.76
N VAL A 94 -1.23 12.81 -3.62
CA VAL A 94 -0.60 12.57 -2.31
C VAL A 94 -0.41 13.88 -1.54
N LYS A 95 -0.17 14.99 -2.22
CA LYS A 95 -0.12 16.32 -1.57
C LYS A 95 -1.41 16.68 -0.85
N ARG A 96 -2.53 16.07 -1.21
CA ARG A 96 -3.85 16.32 -0.64
C ARG A 96 -4.17 15.41 0.56
N VAL A 97 -3.29 14.46 0.87
CA VAL A 97 -3.49 13.58 2.04
C VAL A 97 -3.51 14.41 3.31
N PRO A 98 -4.51 14.21 4.18
CA PRO A 98 -4.60 14.98 5.42
C PRO A 98 -3.40 14.72 6.35
N ASN A 99 -2.90 15.78 6.93
CA ASN A 99 -1.88 15.73 7.99
C ASN A 99 -2.34 16.66 9.14
N PRO A 100 -3.42 16.28 9.82
CA PRO A 100 -4.11 17.19 10.75
C PRO A 100 -3.29 17.58 11.98
N THR A 101 -2.33 16.76 12.40
CA THR A 101 -1.47 17.08 13.54
C THR A 101 -0.34 18.02 13.14
N GLY A 102 -0.05 18.16 11.85
CA GLY A 102 1.08 18.93 11.36
C GLY A 102 2.45 18.32 11.63
N ASP A 103 2.46 17.06 12.09
CA ASP A 103 3.72 16.36 12.38
C ASP A 103 4.51 16.11 11.11
N GLU A 104 5.83 16.02 11.26
CA GLU A 104 6.70 15.65 10.17
C GLU A 104 6.46 14.18 9.80
N SER A 105 6.15 13.93 8.54
CA SER A 105 5.89 12.58 8.04
C SER A 105 6.20 12.52 6.54
N GLN A 106 6.22 11.32 6.01
CA GLN A 106 6.43 11.14 4.58
C GLN A 106 5.57 9.99 4.04
N ILE A 107 5.24 10.12 2.77
CA ILE A 107 4.53 9.09 2.01
C ILE A 107 5.39 8.79 0.79
N GLU A 108 5.62 7.51 0.55
CA GLU A 108 6.39 7.05 -0.60
C GLU A 108 5.46 6.58 -1.70
N ILE A 109 5.80 6.89 -2.94
CA ILE A 109 5.01 6.49 -4.11
C ILE A 109 5.88 5.59 -4.97
N ARG A 110 5.36 4.40 -5.32
CA ARG A 110 6.06 3.43 -6.16
C ARG A 110 5.14 2.96 -7.27
N GLN A 111 5.62 2.99 -8.51
CA GLN A 111 4.88 2.42 -9.62
C GLN A 111 4.88 0.89 -9.51
N VAL A 112 3.72 0.29 -9.72
CA VAL A 112 3.56 -1.16 -9.69
C VAL A 112 3.95 -1.73 -11.05
N PHE A 113 4.70 -2.83 -11.05
CA PHE A 113 5.04 -3.54 -12.28
C PHE A 113 3.80 -4.02 -13.03
N THR A 114 3.90 -3.98 -14.36
CA THR A 114 3.00 -4.71 -15.24
C THR A 114 3.77 -5.86 -15.86
N GLU A 115 3.06 -6.79 -16.50
CA GLU A 115 3.71 -7.92 -17.17
C GLU A 115 4.66 -7.47 -18.29
N ASP A 116 4.41 -6.30 -18.88
CA ASP A 116 5.26 -5.76 -19.95
C ASP A 116 6.57 -5.16 -19.43
N ASP A 117 6.68 -4.89 -18.14
CA ASP A 117 7.91 -4.39 -17.51
C ASP A 117 8.96 -5.50 -17.36
N PHE A 118 8.57 -6.75 -17.45
CA PHE A 118 9.48 -7.89 -17.31
C PHE A 118 10.10 -8.27 -18.65
N VAL A 119 11.29 -7.73 -18.91
CA VAL A 119 11.99 -7.88 -20.20
C VAL A 119 12.35 -9.32 -20.54
N ASN A 120 12.45 -10.20 -19.54
CA ASN A 120 12.79 -11.61 -19.74
C ASN A 120 11.56 -12.51 -19.81
N ALA A 121 10.36 -11.97 -19.68
CA ALA A 121 9.14 -12.77 -19.75
C ALA A 121 8.75 -13.05 -21.20
N SER A 122 8.42 -14.31 -21.50
CA SER A 122 7.86 -14.69 -22.79
C SER A 122 6.44 -14.16 -22.94
N GLN A 123 5.95 -14.09 -24.18
CA GLN A 123 4.56 -13.68 -24.41
C GLN A 123 3.58 -14.65 -23.75
N GLU A 124 3.88 -15.95 -23.77
CA GLU A 124 3.07 -16.96 -23.09
C GLU A 124 2.96 -16.70 -21.60
N LEU A 125 4.08 -16.33 -20.95
CA LEU A 125 4.09 -16.02 -19.51
C LEU A 125 3.29 -14.76 -19.22
N LYS A 126 3.42 -13.73 -20.06
CA LYS A 126 2.65 -12.49 -19.90
C LYS A 126 1.16 -12.75 -20.04
N ASP A 127 0.76 -13.57 -21.00
CA ASP A 127 -0.65 -13.94 -21.21
C ASP A 127 -1.18 -14.72 -20.00
N ARG A 128 -0.38 -15.62 -19.46
CA ARG A 128 -0.73 -16.37 -18.25
C ARG A 128 -0.97 -15.44 -17.06
N GLU A 129 -0.11 -14.45 -16.88
CA GLU A 129 -0.27 -13.45 -15.80
C GLU A 129 -1.56 -12.65 -15.95
N ARG A 130 -1.91 -12.27 -17.18
CA ARG A 130 -3.17 -11.56 -17.46
C ARG A 130 -4.38 -12.42 -17.13
N GLU A 131 -4.34 -13.70 -17.51
CA GLU A 131 -5.40 -14.67 -17.22
C GLU A 131 -5.57 -14.87 -15.72
N LEU A 132 -4.47 -15.03 -14.98
CA LEU A 132 -4.51 -15.18 -13.53
C LEU A 132 -5.08 -13.94 -12.84
N ARG A 133 -4.73 -12.76 -13.31
CA ARG A 133 -5.29 -11.53 -12.76
C ARG A 133 -6.79 -11.41 -13.02
N ALA A 134 -7.22 -11.73 -14.24
CA ALA A 134 -8.64 -11.73 -14.59
C ALA A 134 -9.43 -12.72 -13.73
N GLU A 135 -8.88 -13.92 -13.51
CA GLU A 135 -9.49 -14.92 -12.64
C GLU A 135 -9.56 -14.45 -11.19
N GLN A 136 -8.50 -13.82 -10.70
CA GLN A 136 -8.45 -13.24 -9.36
C GLN A 136 -9.55 -12.20 -9.17
N GLU A 137 -9.70 -11.29 -10.13
CA GLU A 137 -10.71 -10.24 -10.09
C GLU A 137 -12.12 -10.83 -10.12
N ALA A 138 -12.35 -11.83 -10.97
CA ALA A 138 -13.64 -12.51 -11.07
C ALA A 138 -14.00 -13.22 -9.75
N ARG A 139 -13.05 -13.89 -9.12
CA ARG A 139 -13.27 -14.57 -7.83
C ARG A 139 -13.52 -13.57 -6.71
N ALA A 140 -12.81 -12.46 -6.69
CA ALA A 140 -13.01 -11.40 -5.71
C ALA A 140 -14.43 -10.79 -5.83
N ALA A 141 -14.93 -10.64 -7.05
CA ALA A 141 -16.28 -10.11 -7.30
C ALA A 141 -17.40 -11.05 -6.84
N GLN A 142 -17.12 -12.37 -6.72
CA GLN A 142 -18.08 -13.38 -6.26
C GLN A 142 -18.11 -13.52 -4.74
N GLY A 143 -17.07 -13.10 -4.09
CA GLY A 143 -16.92 -13.14 -2.64
C GLY A 143 -17.57 -11.99 -1.96
#